data_39e1a5089dde05d114a1e260c2e68df5
#
_entry.id   39e1a5089dde05d114a1e260c2e68df5
#
_cell.length_a   1.000
_cell.length_b   1.000
_cell.length_c   1.000
_cell.angle_alpha   90.00
_cell.angle_beta   90.00
_cell.angle_gamma   90.00
#
_symmetry.space_group_name_H-M   'P 1'
#
loop_
_entity.id
_entity.type
_entity.pdbx_description
1 polymer ?
#
loop_
_entity_poly.entity_id
_entity_poly.type
_entity_poly.pdbx_seq_one_letter_code
_entity_poly.pdbx_strand_id
1 'polypeptide(L)'
;KSSIKLFEYPNLMKKIQTNHLQVSKEKIFAKSFRHISRMLLSLGNTFLFLDPSKQGINILREIFTKTESDYNSLINAINNRSHEDIYLFLRRHSKQKIEINHFLKTLEDPLMIQTINSLLSIYNDLEDAAREALV
;
A
#
# COMPACT_ATOMS: atom_id res chain seq x y z
N LYS A 1 12.57 3.24 2.66
CA LYS A 1 13.29 2.18 3.40
C LYS A 1 12.50 0.91 3.50
N SER A 2 11.20 1.01 3.70
CA SER A 2 10.34 -0.15 3.67
C SER A 2 10.35 -0.82 2.29
N SER A 3 10.53 -0.05 1.23
CA SER A 3 10.60 -0.57 -0.12
C SER A 3 11.82 -1.46 -0.37
N ILE A 4 12.88 -1.28 0.42
CA ILE A 4 14.10 -2.10 0.30
C ILE A 4 13.82 -3.54 0.68
N LYS A 5 12.90 -3.77 1.61
CA LYS A 5 12.57 -5.12 2.06
C LYS A 5 11.95 -6.00 0.97
N LEU A 6 11.43 -5.40 -0.09
CA LEU A 6 10.91 -6.15 -1.22
C LEU A 6 11.98 -6.99 -1.90
N PHE A 7 13.23 -6.56 -1.83
CA PHE A 7 14.33 -7.27 -2.48
C PHE A 7 14.78 -8.51 -1.70
N GLU A 8 14.23 -8.73 -0.52
CA GLU A 8 14.44 -9.95 0.25
C GLU A 8 13.55 -11.10 -0.23
N TYR A 9 12.57 -10.80 -1.06
CA TYR A 9 11.67 -11.78 -1.64
C TYR A 9 12.35 -12.91 -2.40
N PRO A 10 13.48 -12.69 -3.12
CA PRO A 10 14.14 -13.79 -3.79
C PRO A 10 14.52 -14.95 -2.88
N ASN A 11 14.79 -14.68 -1.59
CA ASN A 11 15.09 -15.73 -0.63
C ASN A 11 13.87 -16.59 -0.33
N LEU A 12 12.70 -15.96 -0.25
CA LEU A 12 11.44 -16.67 -0.06
C LEU A 12 11.12 -17.53 -1.28
N MET A 13 11.36 -16.99 -2.47
CA MET A 13 11.14 -17.72 -3.72
C MET A 13 11.97 -19.01 -3.79
N LYS A 14 13.22 -18.97 -3.32
CA LYS A 14 14.07 -20.15 -3.28
C LYS A 14 13.50 -21.26 -2.41
N LYS A 15 12.84 -20.89 -1.32
CA LYS A 15 12.27 -21.86 -0.38
C LYS A 15 11.07 -22.61 -0.97
N ILE A 16 10.41 -22.03 -1.95
CA ILE A 16 9.18 -22.58 -2.54
C ILE A 16 9.37 -23.00 -4.00
N GLN A 17 10.60 -23.16 -4.45
CA GLN A 17 10.92 -23.53 -5.83
C GLN A 17 10.25 -24.82 -6.30
N THR A 18 9.92 -25.70 -5.39
CA THR A 18 9.27 -26.97 -5.73
C THR A 18 7.81 -26.84 -6.13
N ASN A 19 7.23 -25.66 -5.91
CA ASN A 19 5.83 -25.41 -6.24
C ASN A 19 5.71 -24.31 -7.28
N HIS A 20 5.47 -24.69 -8.52
CA HIS A 20 5.38 -23.79 -9.66
C HIS A 20 4.35 -22.65 -9.47
N LEU A 21 3.17 -22.98 -8.94
CA LEU A 21 2.12 -21.99 -8.74
C LEU A 21 2.52 -20.96 -7.71
N GLN A 22 3.18 -21.37 -6.63
CA GLN A 22 3.65 -20.45 -5.61
C GLN A 22 4.80 -19.58 -6.11
N VAL A 23 5.71 -20.14 -6.91
CA VAL A 23 6.80 -19.35 -7.50
C VAL A 23 6.22 -18.27 -8.40
N SER A 24 5.26 -18.59 -9.25
CA SER A 24 4.61 -17.62 -10.13
C SER A 24 3.87 -16.56 -9.32
N LYS A 25 3.17 -16.97 -8.26
CA LYS A 25 2.45 -16.08 -7.37
C LYS A 25 3.39 -15.11 -6.68
N GLU A 26 4.52 -15.60 -6.18
CA GLU A 26 5.53 -14.74 -5.55
C GLU A 26 6.12 -13.72 -6.52
N LYS A 27 6.32 -14.08 -7.77
CA LYS A 27 6.76 -13.14 -8.81
C LYS A 27 5.74 -12.04 -9.03
N ILE A 28 4.46 -12.39 -9.06
CA ILE A 28 3.37 -11.43 -9.22
C ILE A 28 3.35 -10.46 -8.03
N PHE A 29 3.45 -10.98 -6.81
CA PHE A 29 3.51 -10.15 -5.61
C PHE A 29 4.71 -9.22 -5.62
N ALA A 30 5.90 -9.74 -5.93
CA ALA A 30 7.10 -8.91 -5.98
C ALA A 30 6.95 -7.76 -6.96
N LYS A 31 6.35 -8.03 -8.12
CA LYS A 31 6.09 -7.00 -9.14
C LYS A 31 5.09 -5.96 -8.64
N SER A 32 3.98 -6.41 -8.04
CA SER A 32 2.93 -5.54 -7.51
C SER A 32 3.47 -4.64 -6.41
N PHE A 33 4.23 -5.19 -5.48
CA PHE A 33 4.79 -4.42 -4.38
C PHE A 33 5.86 -3.44 -4.83
N ARG A 34 6.66 -3.78 -5.84
CA ARG A 34 7.58 -2.81 -6.42
C ARG A 34 6.84 -1.63 -7.04
N HIS A 35 5.74 -1.90 -7.72
CA HIS A 35 4.90 -0.85 -8.31
C HIS A 35 4.35 0.06 -7.22
N ILE A 36 3.77 -0.52 -6.16
CA ILE A 36 3.23 0.23 -5.03
C ILE A 36 4.33 1.05 -4.36
N SER A 37 5.50 0.47 -4.16
CA SER A 37 6.65 1.15 -3.57
C SER A 37 7.04 2.38 -4.40
N ARG A 38 7.08 2.26 -5.71
CA ARG A 38 7.39 3.39 -6.60
C ARG A 38 6.35 4.48 -6.50
N MET A 39 5.08 4.11 -6.42
CA MET A 39 3.99 5.08 -6.26
C MET A 39 4.11 5.83 -4.93
N LEU A 40 4.42 5.12 -3.85
CA LEU A 40 4.61 5.72 -2.53
C LEU A 40 5.79 6.70 -2.54
N LEU A 41 6.90 6.33 -3.17
CA LEU A 41 8.07 7.23 -3.27
C LEU A 41 7.72 8.47 -4.09
N SER A 42 7.00 8.30 -5.18
CA SER A 42 6.56 9.42 -6.02
C SER A 42 5.66 10.37 -5.24
N LEU A 43 4.72 9.83 -4.47
CA LEU A 43 3.85 10.65 -3.62
C LEU A 43 4.62 11.35 -2.52
N GLY A 44 5.61 10.69 -1.92
CA GLY A 44 6.48 11.31 -0.94
C GLY A 44 7.16 12.55 -1.50
N ASN A 45 7.63 12.48 -2.73
CA ASN A 45 8.21 13.62 -3.42
C ASN A 45 7.18 14.72 -3.68
N THR A 46 5.94 14.35 -4.01
CA THR A 46 4.85 15.31 -4.21
C THR A 46 4.59 16.14 -2.94
N PHE A 47 4.71 15.52 -1.77
CA PHE A 47 4.51 16.23 -0.50
C PHE A 47 5.48 17.38 -0.30
N LEU A 48 6.64 17.36 -0.95
CA LEU A 48 7.60 18.46 -0.87
C LEU A 48 7.07 19.72 -1.53
N PHE A 49 6.12 19.60 -2.45
CA PHE A 49 5.55 20.70 -3.20
C PHE A 49 4.19 21.14 -2.68
N LEU A 50 3.63 20.43 -1.70
CA LEU A 50 2.36 20.81 -1.09
C LEU A 50 2.60 21.96 -0.11
N ASP A 51 1.72 22.97 -0.18
CA ASP A 51 1.76 24.09 0.74
C ASP A 51 1.39 23.64 2.14
N PRO A 52 2.31 23.74 3.13
CA PRO A 52 2.02 23.27 4.49
C PRO A 52 0.93 24.06 5.20
N SER A 53 0.56 25.23 4.68
CA SER A 53 -0.51 26.05 5.28
C SER A 53 -1.91 25.65 4.79
N LYS A 54 -2.01 24.81 3.76
CA LYS A 54 -3.31 24.38 3.23
C LYS A 54 -4.13 23.64 4.27
N GLN A 55 -5.42 23.93 4.30
CA GLN A 55 -6.34 23.23 5.15
C GLN A 55 -6.39 21.74 4.76
N GLY A 56 -6.30 20.88 5.76
CA GLY A 56 -6.33 19.44 5.56
C GLY A 56 -4.97 18.80 5.27
N ILE A 57 -3.89 19.60 5.17
CA ILE A 57 -2.57 19.04 4.86
C ILE A 57 -2.12 18.02 5.92
N ASN A 58 -2.43 18.27 7.19
CA ASN A 58 -2.04 17.35 8.27
C ASN A 58 -2.78 16.03 8.16
N ILE A 59 -4.06 16.06 7.78
CA ILE A 59 -4.86 14.86 7.57
C ILE A 59 -4.28 14.07 6.38
N LEU A 60 -3.92 14.77 5.32
CA LEU A 60 -3.33 14.14 4.13
C LEU A 60 -2.01 13.43 4.48
N ARG A 61 -1.16 14.08 5.27
CA ARG A 61 0.10 13.49 5.72
C ARG A 61 -0.13 12.26 6.59
N GLU A 62 -1.12 12.32 7.46
CA GLU A 62 -1.50 11.20 8.31
C GLU A 62 -1.96 10.01 7.47
N ILE A 63 -2.77 10.26 6.47
CA ILE A 63 -3.23 9.23 5.54
C ILE A 63 -2.04 8.59 4.81
N PHE A 64 -1.11 9.41 4.34
CA PHE A 64 0.10 8.91 3.68
C PHE A 64 0.91 8.00 4.60
N THR A 65 1.12 8.44 5.84
CA THR A 65 1.86 7.66 6.83
C THR A 65 1.17 6.34 7.14
N LYS A 66 -0.15 6.34 7.26
CA LYS A 66 -0.92 5.11 7.45
C LYS A 66 -0.82 4.18 6.25
N THR A 67 -0.79 4.74 5.05
CA THR A 67 -0.64 3.96 3.82
C THR A 67 0.70 3.24 3.78
N GLU A 68 1.77 3.93 4.18
CA GLU A 68 3.09 3.30 4.29
C GLU A 68 3.09 2.18 5.33
N SER A 69 2.46 2.42 6.47
CA SER A 69 2.34 1.41 7.52
C SER A 69 1.56 0.19 7.04
N ASP A 70 0.47 0.41 6.32
CA ASP A 70 -0.34 -0.66 5.75
C ASP A 70 0.45 -1.48 4.72
N TYR A 71 1.24 -0.82 3.89
CA TYR A 71 2.13 -1.47 2.94
C TYR A 71 3.08 -2.44 3.67
N ASN A 72 3.73 -1.97 4.71
CA ASN A 72 4.66 -2.78 5.50
C ASN A 72 3.94 -3.93 6.22
N SER A 73 2.80 -3.66 6.80
CA SER A 73 2.00 -4.67 7.51
C SER A 73 1.57 -5.80 6.57
N LEU A 74 1.15 -5.46 5.37
CA LEU A 74 0.72 -6.45 4.41
C LEU A 74 1.89 -7.32 3.94
N ILE A 75 3.04 -6.71 3.65
CA ILE A 75 4.24 -7.47 3.28
C ILE A 75 4.60 -8.47 4.37
N ASN A 76 4.59 -8.02 5.63
CA ASN A 76 4.91 -8.89 6.76
C ASN A 76 3.90 -10.03 6.90
N ALA A 77 2.61 -9.74 6.74
CA ALA A 77 1.57 -10.75 6.82
C ALA A 77 1.71 -11.80 5.72
N ILE A 78 2.04 -11.38 4.51
CA ILE A 78 2.25 -12.28 3.38
C ILE A 78 3.50 -13.12 3.60
N ASN A 79 4.60 -12.51 4.04
CA ASN A 79 5.85 -13.21 4.32
C ASN A 79 5.69 -14.26 5.42
N ASN A 80 4.90 -13.94 6.43
CA ASN A 80 4.61 -14.86 7.55
C ASN A 80 3.50 -15.85 7.23
N ARG A 81 2.88 -15.73 6.06
CA ARG A 81 1.76 -16.57 5.61
C ARG A 81 0.61 -16.58 6.62
N SER A 82 0.39 -15.44 7.28
CA SER A 82 -0.66 -15.29 8.28
C SER A 82 -1.96 -14.84 7.64
N HIS A 83 -2.84 -15.77 7.33
CA HIS A 83 -4.15 -15.46 6.78
C HIS A 83 -4.96 -14.58 7.74
N GLU A 84 -4.83 -14.83 9.04
CA GLU A 84 -5.51 -14.02 10.05
C GLU A 84 -5.10 -12.55 9.95
N ASP A 85 -3.80 -12.28 9.85
CA ASP A 85 -3.29 -10.90 9.75
C ASP A 85 -3.74 -10.25 8.44
N ILE A 86 -3.84 -11.03 7.35
CA ILE A 86 -4.33 -10.51 6.07
C ILE A 86 -5.80 -10.13 6.18
N TYR A 87 -6.63 -10.96 6.84
CA TYR A 87 -8.04 -10.63 7.08
C TYR A 87 -8.19 -9.38 7.93
N LEU A 88 -7.39 -9.25 8.99
CA LEU A 88 -7.40 -8.06 9.83
C LEU A 88 -6.98 -6.82 9.05
N PHE A 89 -5.98 -6.95 8.19
CA PHE A 89 -5.57 -5.89 7.28
C PHE A 89 -6.73 -5.44 6.40
N LEU A 90 -7.40 -6.37 5.74
CA LEU A 90 -8.51 -6.06 4.84
C LEU A 90 -9.65 -5.35 5.56
N ARG A 91 -9.98 -5.79 6.77
CA ARG A 91 -11.05 -5.17 7.57
C ARG A 91 -10.71 -3.73 7.92
N ARG A 92 -9.51 -3.50 8.42
CA ARG A 92 -9.04 -2.16 8.78
C ARG A 92 -8.96 -1.26 7.56
N HIS A 93 -8.45 -1.81 6.48
CA HIS A 93 -8.24 -1.10 5.22
C HIS A 93 -9.56 -0.60 4.60
N SER A 94 -10.60 -1.43 4.66
CA SER A 94 -11.93 -1.05 4.16
C SER A 94 -12.50 0.15 4.90
N LYS A 95 -12.34 0.17 6.24
CA LYS A 95 -12.79 1.29 7.06
C LYS A 95 -12.03 2.57 6.72
N GLN A 96 -10.73 2.47 6.60
CA GLN A 96 -9.87 3.61 6.25
C GLN A 96 -10.23 4.19 4.90
N LYS A 97 -10.56 3.33 3.94
CA LYS A 97 -10.92 3.77 2.60
C LYS A 97 -12.19 4.61 2.59
N ILE A 98 -13.16 4.23 3.42
CA ILE A 98 -14.39 5.02 3.59
C ILE A 98 -14.06 6.40 4.15
N GLU A 99 -13.23 6.47 5.17
CA GLU A 99 -12.81 7.73 5.78
C GLU A 99 -12.06 8.63 4.79
N ILE A 100 -11.18 8.05 3.99
CA ILE A 100 -10.43 8.78 2.97
C ILE A 100 -11.38 9.36 1.92
N ASN A 101 -12.39 8.60 1.50
CA ASN A 101 -13.38 9.07 0.54
C ASN A 101 -14.20 10.22 1.10
N HIS A 102 -14.53 10.20 2.39
CA HIS A 102 -15.21 11.31 3.05
C HIS A 102 -14.34 12.56 3.06
N PHE A 103 -13.06 12.39 3.40
CA PHE A 103 -12.11 13.49 3.41
C PHE A 103 -11.95 14.10 2.01
N LEU A 104 -11.87 13.27 0.99
CA LEU A 104 -11.75 13.70 -0.40
C LEU A 104 -12.86 14.68 -0.78
N LYS A 105 -14.08 14.45 -0.32
CA LYS A 105 -15.22 15.29 -0.62
C LYS A 105 -15.12 16.69 -0.01
N THR A 106 -14.24 16.88 0.98
CA THR A 106 -14.05 18.19 1.61
C THR A 106 -12.96 19.01 0.96
N LEU A 107 -12.19 18.41 0.04
CA LEU A 107 -11.04 19.07 -0.56
C LEU A 107 -11.45 19.89 -1.77
N GLU A 108 -10.82 21.04 -1.92
CA GLU A 108 -10.99 21.92 -3.07
C GLU A 108 -9.69 22.11 -3.85
N ASP A 109 -8.53 21.96 -3.19
CA ASP A 109 -7.25 22.14 -3.83
C ASP A 109 -6.95 21.02 -4.82
N PRO A 110 -6.72 21.34 -6.11
CA PRO A 110 -6.53 20.32 -7.13
C PRO A 110 -5.37 19.37 -6.88
N LEU A 111 -4.25 19.87 -6.33
CA LEU A 111 -3.09 19.03 -6.08
C LEU A 111 -3.34 18.06 -4.93
N MET A 112 -4.05 18.51 -3.89
CA MET A 112 -4.43 17.64 -2.78
C MET A 112 -5.43 16.57 -3.22
N ILE A 113 -6.38 16.94 -4.07
CA ILE A 113 -7.35 15.98 -4.65
C ILE A 113 -6.61 14.93 -5.46
N GLN A 114 -5.67 15.34 -6.29
CA GLN A 114 -4.86 14.42 -7.09
C GLN A 114 -4.05 13.48 -6.20
N THR A 115 -3.47 13.99 -5.13
CA THR A 115 -2.69 13.21 -4.19
C THR A 115 -3.54 12.15 -3.49
N ILE A 116 -4.74 12.53 -3.04
CA ILE A 116 -5.67 11.58 -2.41
C ILE A 116 -6.12 10.52 -3.41
N ASN A 117 -6.40 10.88 -4.64
CA ASN A 117 -6.78 9.90 -5.65
C ASN A 117 -5.66 8.90 -5.91
N SER A 118 -4.41 9.36 -5.90
CA SER A 118 -3.25 8.47 -6.02
C SER A 118 -3.14 7.52 -4.80
N LEU A 119 -3.39 8.03 -3.60
CA LEU A 119 -3.40 7.20 -2.39
C LEU A 119 -4.51 6.15 -2.45
N LEU A 120 -5.70 6.52 -2.92
CA LEU A 120 -6.80 5.57 -3.09
C LEU A 120 -6.46 4.48 -4.11
N SER A 121 -5.73 4.83 -5.15
CA SER A 121 -5.24 3.85 -6.12
C SER A 121 -4.31 2.84 -5.45
N ILE A 122 -3.40 3.32 -4.60
CA ILE A 122 -2.52 2.45 -3.82
C ILE A 122 -3.33 1.56 -2.87
N TYR A 123 -4.35 2.13 -2.23
CA TYR A 123 -5.26 1.37 -1.37
C TYR A 123 -5.90 0.21 -2.12
N ASN A 124 -6.38 0.46 -3.34
CA ASN A 124 -6.98 -0.59 -4.16
C ASN A 124 -5.95 -1.66 -4.53
N ASP A 125 -4.73 -1.26 -4.85
CA ASP A 125 -3.66 -2.21 -5.20
C ASP A 125 -3.27 -3.07 -4.00
N LEU A 126 -3.20 -2.49 -2.81
CA LEU A 126 -2.93 -3.24 -1.58
C LEU A 126 -4.06 -4.24 -1.28
N GLU A 127 -5.29 -3.81 -1.47
CA GLU A 127 -6.46 -4.65 -1.26
C GLU A 127 -6.44 -5.86 -2.21
N ASP A 128 -6.14 -5.62 -3.48
CA ASP A 128 -6.04 -6.67 -4.48
C ASP A 128 -4.93 -7.67 -4.12
N ALA A 129 -3.77 -7.17 -3.70
CA ALA A 129 -2.66 -8.01 -3.28
C ALA A 129 -3.04 -8.87 -2.06
N ALA A 130 -3.76 -8.28 -1.10
CA ALA A 130 -4.20 -9.00 0.09
C ALA A 130 -5.16 -10.12 -0.25
N ARG A 131 -6.13 -9.85 -1.13
CA ARG A 131 -7.09 -10.88 -1.58
C ARG A 131 -6.41 -11.99 -2.35
N GLU A 132 -5.48 -11.63 -3.22
CA GLU A 132 -4.70 -12.62 -3.98
C GLU A 132 -3.91 -13.53 -3.05
N ALA A 133 -3.40 -12.99 -1.95
CA ALA A 133 -2.63 -13.76 -0.98
C ALA A 133 -3.47 -14.80 -0.22
N LEU A 134 -4.78 -14.61 -0.17
CA LEU A 134 -5.71 -15.52 0.50
C LEU A 134 -6.14 -16.69 -0.38
N VAL A 135 -5.88 -16.63 -1.67
CA VAL A 135 -6.26 -17.69 -2.64
C VAL A 135 -5.26 -18.88 -2.66
#